data_07c9626d6f22a09e81f595c339b814b1
#
_entry.id   07c9626d6f22a09e81f595c339b814b1
#
_cell.length_a   1.000
_cell.length_b   1.000
_cell.length_c   1.000
_cell.angle_alpha   90.00
_cell.angle_beta   90.00
_cell.angle_gamma   90.00
#
_symmetry.space_group_name_H-M   'P 1'
#
loop_
_entity.id
_entity.type
_entity.pdbx_description
1 polymer ?
#
loop_
_entity_poly.entity_id
_entity_poly.type
_entity_poly.pdbx_seq_one_letter_code
_entity_poly.pdbx_strand_id
1 'polypeptide(L)'
;MILSGAPVNAPAQGAQRMRVVKNILISLGVLFLIFGAFFAWMVVGSHHFRKEQGPFVEVFVTDFSQHWEIADVYDRLENSLAEQFATPDGLQVLGHFKQLGPLKSVRDLELRNYNTGTTGRTGEFLFKGSFENGEAIVNVTIVKKDGTVRVLGIHLTPTELRTGKTKIQA
;
A
#
# COMPACT_ATOMS: atom_id res chain seq x y z
N MET A 1 41.63 -19.57 -76.10
CA MET A 1 40.53 -18.78 -75.60
C MET A 1 40.21 -19.33 -74.21
N ILE A 2 40.77 -18.71 -73.18
CA ILE A 2 40.74 -19.23 -71.82
C ILE A 2 39.87 -18.26 -71.00
N LEU A 3 38.70 -18.73 -70.52
CA LEU A 3 37.82 -17.98 -69.61
C LEU A 3 38.27 -18.22 -68.20
N SER A 4 38.89 -17.21 -67.60
CA SER A 4 39.24 -17.17 -66.21
C SER A 4 38.00 -16.91 -65.38
N GLY A 5 37.54 -17.94 -64.62
CA GLY A 5 36.51 -17.79 -63.61
C GLY A 5 37.10 -17.25 -62.30
N ALA A 6 36.65 -16.06 -61.90
CA ALA A 6 37.02 -15.49 -60.58
C ALA A 6 36.30 -16.22 -59.43
N PRO A 7 36.97 -16.47 -58.32
CA PRO A 7 36.31 -17.08 -57.14
C PRO A 7 35.40 -16.06 -56.47
N VAL A 8 34.16 -16.47 -56.27
CA VAL A 8 33.16 -15.72 -55.47
C VAL A 8 33.52 -15.86 -54.00
N ASN A 9 34.06 -14.81 -53.42
CA ASN A 9 34.33 -14.71 -51.99
C ASN A 9 33.00 -14.58 -51.17
N ALA A 10 32.53 -15.67 -50.58
CA ALA A 10 31.48 -15.64 -49.63
C ALA A 10 31.94 -16.22 -48.30
N PRO A 11 32.53 -15.40 -47.38
CA PRO A 11 32.41 -15.72 -45.98
C PRO A 11 32.29 -14.50 -45.02
N ALA A 12 31.58 -13.43 -45.35
CA ALA A 12 31.50 -12.28 -44.44
C ALA A 12 30.19 -12.21 -43.63
N GLN A 13 29.16 -12.98 -43.97
CA GLN A 13 27.84 -12.87 -43.35
C GLN A 13 27.75 -13.53 -41.96
N GLY A 14 28.52 -14.54 -41.65
CA GLY A 14 28.47 -15.26 -40.36
C GLY A 14 29.04 -14.42 -39.18
N ALA A 15 30.14 -13.74 -39.40
CA ALA A 15 30.79 -12.93 -38.36
C ALA A 15 29.97 -11.68 -37.98
N GLN A 16 29.25 -11.13 -38.94
CA GLN A 16 28.40 -9.96 -38.71
C GLN A 16 27.15 -10.34 -37.90
N ARG A 17 26.53 -11.47 -38.20
CA ARG A 17 25.37 -12.00 -37.44
C ARG A 17 25.75 -12.30 -35.96
N MET A 18 26.92 -12.86 -35.74
CA MET A 18 27.41 -13.18 -34.40
C MET A 18 27.67 -11.91 -33.55
N ARG A 19 28.16 -10.84 -34.14
CA ARG A 19 28.31 -9.53 -33.46
C ARG A 19 26.99 -8.90 -33.07
N VAL A 20 25.99 -8.95 -33.97
CA VAL A 20 24.64 -8.44 -33.70
C VAL A 20 23.97 -9.21 -32.56
N VAL A 21 24.02 -10.53 -32.58
CA VAL A 21 23.45 -11.39 -31.51
C VAL A 21 24.15 -11.11 -30.17
N LYS A 22 25.48 -10.97 -30.15
CA LYS A 22 26.22 -10.63 -28.94
C LYS A 22 25.80 -9.26 -28.36
N ASN A 23 25.65 -8.25 -29.23
CA ASN A 23 25.21 -6.91 -28.79
C ASN A 23 23.77 -6.90 -28.26
N ILE A 24 22.88 -7.67 -28.88
CA ILE A 24 21.48 -7.84 -28.40
C ILE A 24 21.47 -8.51 -27.02
N LEU A 25 22.26 -9.57 -26.82
CA LEU A 25 22.38 -10.26 -25.55
C LEU A 25 22.93 -9.36 -24.43
N ILE A 26 23.94 -8.54 -24.74
CA ILE A 26 24.51 -7.57 -23.79
C ILE A 26 23.47 -6.50 -23.46
N SER A 27 22.76 -5.93 -24.45
CA SER A 27 21.68 -4.95 -24.23
C SER A 27 20.55 -5.52 -23.36
N LEU A 28 20.15 -6.76 -23.62
CA LEU A 28 19.12 -7.44 -22.86
C LEU A 28 19.58 -7.68 -21.41
N GLY A 29 20.83 -8.07 -21.20
CA GLY A 29 21.43 -8.24 -19.86
C GLY A 29 21.47 -6.95 -19.06
N VAL A 30 21.89 -5.84 -19.70
CA VAL A 30 21.90 -4.51 -19.06
C VAL A 30 20.48 -4.06 -18.72
N LEU A 31 19.52 -4.29 -19.61
CA LEU A 31 18.12 -3.97 -19.37
C LEU A 31 17.58 -4.75 -18.14
N PHE A 32 17.87 -6.05 -18.05
CA PHE A 32 17.48 -6.88 -16.90
C PHE A 32 18.12 -6.40 -15.58
N LEU A 33 19.37 -5.95 -15.61
CA LEU A 33 20.02 -5.40 -14.42
C LEU A 33 19.36 -4.09 -13.98
N ILE A 34 19.01 -3.20 -14.89
CA ILE A 34 18.31 -1.94 -14.58
C ILE A 34 16.94 -2.23 -13.99
N PHE A 35 16.16 -3.13 -14.61
CA PHE A 35 14.85 -3.54 -14.09
C PHE A 35 14.96 -4.22 -12.73
N GLY A 36 15.93 -5.12 -12.54
CA GLY A 36 16.18 -5.79 -11.27
C GLY A 36 16.54 -4.82 -10.15
N ALA A 37 17.42 -3.85 -10.42
CA ALA A 37 17.77 -2.80 -9.46
C ALA A 37 16.57 -1.90 -9.10
N PHE A 38 15.76 -1.54 -10.10
CA PHE A 38 14.55 -0.74 -9.90
C PHE A 38 13.50 -1.50 -9.04
N PHE A 39 13.29 -2.79 -9.32
CA PHE A 39 12.39 -3.64 -8.52
C PHE A 39 12.89 -3.80 -7.08
N ALA A 40 14.18 -4.06 -6.89
CA ALA A 40 14.77 -4.17 -5.55
C ALA A 40 14.60 -2.88 -4.75
N TRP A 41 14.82 -1.73 -5.38
CA TRP A 41 14.63 -0.42 -4.74
C TRP A 41 13.16 -0.16 -4.33
N MET A 42 12.20 -0.54 -5.17
CA MET A 42 10.77 -0.42 -4.87
C MET A 42 10.35 -1.30 -3.69
N VAL A 43 10.80 -2.55 -3.64
CA VAL A 43 10.50 -3.49 -2.55
C VAL A 43 11.11 -3.03 -1.22
N VAL A 44 12.34 -2.54 -1.22
CA VAL A 44 13.00 -2.00 -0.02
C VAL A 44 12.26 -0.77 0.50
N GLY A 45 11.81 0.13 -0.38
CA GLY A 45 11.09 1.33 -0.01
C GLY A 45 9.76 1.05 0.70
N SER A 46 8.97 0.13 0.18
CA SER A 46 7.68 -0.26 0.77
C SER A 46 7.84 -0.95 2.14
N HIS A 47 8.84 -1.82 2.27
CA HIS A 47 9.12 -2.50 3.54
C HIS A 47 9.56 -1.53 4.64
N HIS A 48 10.39 -0.53 4.29
CA HIS A 48 10.81 0.51 5.22
C HIS A 48 9.61 1.38 5.66
N PHE A 49 8.79 1.80 4.71
CA PHE A 49 7.59 2.59 4.98
C PHE A 49 6.61 1.86 5.91
N ARG A 50 6.37 0.55 5.68
CA ARG A 50 5.54 -0.27 6.55
C ARG A 50 6.07 -0.31 7.99
N LYS A 51 7.37 -0.53 8.18
CA LYS A 51 7.99 -0.57 9.52
C LYS A 51 7.90 0.77 10.23
N GLU A 52 8.06 1.86 9.50
CA GLU A 52 8.05 3.21 10.04
C GLU A 52 6.63 3.67 10.39
N GLN A 53 5.66 3.39 9.52
CA GLN A 53 4.31 3.93 9.64
C GLN A 53 3.28 2.97 10.26
N GLY A 54 3.58 1.68 10.32
CA GLY A 54 2.70 0.69 10.96
C GLY A 54 2.31 1.06 12.40
N PRO A 55 3.27 1.40 13.26
CA PRO A 55 2.98 1.84 14.63
C PRO A 55 2.08 3.10 14.71
N PHE A 56 2.26 4.05 13.79
CA PHE A 56 1.39 5.24 13.70
C PHE A 56 -0.06 4.85 13.44
N VAL A 57 -0.28 3.93 12.47
CA VAL A 57 -1.64 3.46 12.11
C VAL A 57 -2.30 2.75 13.28
N GLU A 58 -1.56 1.90 13.98
CA GLU A 58 -2.07 1.17 15.15
C GLU A 58 -2.46 2.12 16.29
N VAL A 59 -1.59 3.07 16.65
CA VAL A 59 -1.86 4.08 17.67
C VAL A 59 -3.04 4.96 17.26
N PHE A 60 -3.09 5.41 15.99
CA PHE A 60 -4.19 6.23 15.50
C PHE A 60 -5.54 5.53 15.66
N VAL A 61 -5.68 4.27 15.22
CA VAL A 61 -6.96 3.56 15.31
C VAL A 61 -7.29 3.22 16.76
N THR A 62 -6.29 2.93 17.58
CA THR A 62 -6.49 2.70 19.02
C THR A 62 -7.08 3.94 19.70
N ASP A 63 -6.47 5.11 19.50
CA ASP A 63 -6.94 6.37 20.10
C ASP A 63 -8.32 6.75 19.57
N PHE A 64 -8.50 6.71 18.24
CA PHE A 64 -9.76 7.06 17.60
C PHE A 64 -10.92 6.17 18.06
N SER A 65 -10.68 4.88 18.24
CA SER A 65 -11.72 3.93 18.65
C SER A 65 -12.14 4.04 20.13
N GLN A 66 -11.42 4.79 20.96
CA GLN A 66 -11.84 4.99 22.36
C GLN A 66 -13.21 5.66 22.45
N HIS A 67 -13.43 6.69 21.67
CA HIS A 67 -14.69 7.45 21.66
C HIS A 67 -15.33 7.56 20.29
N TRP A 68 -14.56 7.28 19.21
CA TRP A 68 -14.95 7.51 17.83
C TRP A 68 -15.33 8.97 17.57
N GLU A 69 -14.54 9.88 18.16
CA GLU A 69 -14.72 11.32 18.01
C GLU A 69 -13.58 11.94 17.23
N ILE A 70 -13.94 12.79 16.25
CA ILE A 70 -12.95 13.46 15.39
C ILE A 70 -12.01 14.33 16.21
N ALA A 71 -12.53 14.93 17.29
CA ALA A 71 -11.77 15.81 18.16
C ALA A 71 -10.50 15.16 18.74
N ASP A 72 -10.56 13.85 19.03
CA ASP A 72 -9.45 13.10 19.62
C ASP A 72 -8.26 12.90 18.67
N VAL A 73 -8.51 13.01 17.36
CA VAL A 73 -7.51 12.70 16.32
C VAL A 73 -7.42 13.78 15.23
N TYR A 74 -8.05 14.92 15.45
CA TYR A 74 -8.19 15.97 14.43
C TYR A 74 -6.85 16.44 13.84
N ASP A 75 -5.83 16.56 14.65
CA ASP A 75 -4.46 16.96 14.25
C ASP A 75 -3.76 15.92 13.38
N ARG A 76 -4.24 14.68 13.40
CA ARG A 76 -3.73 13.55 12.60
C ARG A 76 -4.54 13.27 11.35
N LEU A 77 -5.69 13.95 11.14
CA LEU A 77 -6.50 13.84 9.93
C LEU A 77 -6.05 14.82 8.86
N GLU A 78 -6.22 14.43 7.60
CA GLU A 78 -6.20 15.39 6.51
C GLU A 78 -7.52 16.19 6.52
N ASN A 79 -7.44 17.47 6.16
CA ASN A 79 -8.58 18.39 6.27
C ASN A 79 -9.82 17.86 5.53
N SER A 80 -9.63 17.30 4.33
CA SER A 80 -10.72 16.72 3.54
C SER A 80 -11.45 15.57 4.24
N LEU A 81 -10.73 14.73 5.00
CA LEU A 81 -11.34 13.65 5.77
C LEU A 81 -12.07 14.18 7.00
N ALA A 82 -11.50 15.16 7.69
CA ALA A 82 -12.16 15.82 8.82
C ALA A 82 -13.46 16.50 8.39
N GLU A 83 -13.47 17.22 7.25
CA GLU A 83 -14.66 17.81 6.67
C GLU A 83 -15.70 16.75 6.28
N GLN A 84 -15.27 15.63 5.67
CA GLN A 84 -16.17 14.53 5.32
C GLN A 84 -16.86 13.95 6.54
N PHE A 85 -16.15 13.72 7.63
CA PHE A 85 -16.75 13.21 8.87
C PHE A 85 -17.66 14.23 9.57
N ALA A 86 -17.51 15.52 9.32
CA ALA A 86 -18.39 16.56 9.85
C ALA A 86 -19.74 16.64 9.12
N THR A 87 -19.89 15.94 7.97
CA THR A 87 -21.18 15.88 7.27
C THR A 87 -22.17 14.97 8.00
N PRO A 88 -23.49 15.11 7.74
CA PRO A 88 -24.51 14.22 8.31
C PRO A 88 -24.24 12.73 8.00
N ASP A 89 -23.80 12.43 6.77
CA ASP A 89 -23.45 11.06 6.34
C ASP A 89 -22.21 10.56 7.09
N GLY A 90 -21.19 11.40 7.25
CA GLY A 90 -19.99 11.08 8.02
C GLY A 90 -20.29 10.79 9.49
N LEU A 91 -21.17 11.57 10.11
CA LEU A 91 -21.63 11.33 11.48
C LEU A 91 -22.40 10.00 11.62
N GLN A 92 -23.20 9.64 10.60
CA GLN A 92 -23.86 8.34 10.57
C GLN A 92 -22.86 7.19 10.49
N VAL A 93 -21.82 7.31 9.67
CA VAL A 93 -20.72 6.33 9.59
C VAL A 93 -20.01 6.18 10.91
N LEU A 94 -19.68 7.28 11.59
CA LEU A 94 -19.09 7.25 12.93
C LEU A 94 -20.03 6.58 13.95
N GLY A 95 -21.34 6.79 13.84
CA GLY A 95 -22.33 6.11 14.65
C GLY A 95 -22.30 4.58 14.48
N HIS A 96 -22.05 4.08 13.27
CA HIS A 96 -21.84 2.64 13.04
C HIS A 96 -20.50 2.15 13.63
N PHE A 97 -19.42 2.94 13.51
CA PHE A 97 -18.13 2.58 14.09
C PHE A 97 -18.20 2.49 15.64
N LYS A 98 -18.93 3.39 16.28
CA LYS A 98 -19.17 3.36 17.74
C LYS A 98 -19.76 2.03 18.25
N GLN A 99 -20.51 1.32 17.42
CA GLN A 99 -21.09 0.02 17.79
C GLN A 99 -20.01 -1.07 18.01
N LEU A 100 -18.85 -0.94 17.35
CA LEU A 100 -17.74 -1.85 17.51
C LEU A 100 -17.05 -1.70 18.89
N GLY A 101 -17.15 -0.50 19.49
CA GLY A 101 -16.42 -0.16 20.72
C GLY A 101 -14.93 0.03 20.50
N PRO A 102 -14.14 0.13 21.59
CA PRO A 102 -12.69 0.31 21.51
C PRO A 102 -11.96 -0.87 20.86
N LEU A 103 -10.88 -0.56 20.13
CA LEU A 103 -9.95 -1.56 19.59
C LEU A 103 -9.20 -2.24 20.73
N LYS A 104 -9.17 -3.57 20.73
CA LYS A 104 -8.46 -4.41 21.73
C LYS A 104 -7.15 -4.97 21.18
N SER A 105 -7.13 -5.35 19.90
CA SER A 105 -5.92 -5.87 19.26
C SER A 105 -5.94 -5.73 17.74
N VAL A 106 -4.74 -5.63 17.16
CA VAL A 106 -4.48 -5.60 15.73
C VAL A 106 -3.82 -6.92 15.33
N ARG A 107 -4.28 -7.50 14.22
CA ARG A 107 -3.68 -8.70 13.62
C ARG A 107 -3.49 -8.49 12.12
N ASP A 108 -2.46 -9.12 11.58
CA ASP A 108 -2.19 -9.16 10.13
C ASP A 108 -2.08 -7.76 9.50
N LEU A 109 -1.34 -6.84 10.16
CA LEU A 109 -1.11 -5.50 9.61
C LEU A 109 -0.24 -5.57 8.35
N GLU A 110 -0.82 -5.22 7.22
CA GLU A 110 -0.18 -5.26 5.91
C GLU A 110 -0.24 -3.90 5.22
N LEU A 111 0.83 -3.55 4.51
CA LEU A 111 0.84 -2.44 3.55
C LEU A 111 0.40 -2.99 2.19
N ARG A 112 -0.81 -2.63 1.75
CA ARG A 112 -1.41 -3.09 0.48
C ARG A 112 -0.94 -2.30 -0.70
N ASN A 113 -0.96 -0.99 -0.58
CA ASN A 113 -0.55 -0.07 -1.62
C ASN A 113 0.47 0.91 -1.08
N TYR A 114 1.46 1.20 -1.90
CA TYR A 114 2.46 2.22 -1.61
C TYR A 114 2.73 3.04 -2.86
N ASN A 115 2.60 4.34 -2.75
CA ASN A 115 2.85 5.26 -3.85
C ASN A 115 3.73 6.42 -3.39
N THR A 116 4.63 6.85 -4.27
CA THR A 116 5.50 8.01 -4.05
C THR A 116 5.26 9.00 -5.18
N GLY A 117 4.78 10.17 -4.84
CA GLY A 117 4.48 11.25 -5.79
C GLY A 117 5.01 12.59 -5.32
N THR A 118 4.72 13.62 -6.09
CA THR A 118 5.07 15.02 -5.76
C THR A 118 4.36 15.55 -4.52
N THR A 119 3.22 14.95 -4.17
CA THR A 119 2.40 15.30 -2.99
C THR A 119 2.82 14.56 -1.73
N GLY A 120 3.86 13.74 -1.78
CA GLY A 120 4.33 12.93 -0.66
C GLY A 120 4.29 11.43 -0.94
N ARG A 121 4.42 10.65 0.13
CA ARG A 121 4.33 9.18 0.10
C ARG A 121 3.00 8.77 0.69
N THR A 122 2.23 7.99 -0.04
CA THR A 122 0.95 7.44 0.45
C THR A 122 1.08 5.95 0.69
N GLY A 123 0.39 5.46 1.72
CA GLY A 123 0.32 4.04 2.03
C GLY A 123 -1.09 3.65 2.48
N GLU A 124 -1.55 2.51 1.99
CA GLU A 124 -2.81 1.90 2.37
C GLU A 124 -2.52 0.68 3.24
N PHE A 125 -2.94 0.75 4.49
CA PHE A 125 -2.76 -0.31 5.48
C PHE A 125 -4.06 -1.06 5.68
N LEU A 126 -3.96 -2.39 5.63
CA LEU A 126 -5.07 -3.30 5.90
C LEU A 126 -4.71 -4.15 7.12
N PHE A 127 -5.67 -4.33 8.04
CA PHE A 127 -5.51 -5.24 9.15
C PHE A 127 -6.86 -5.75 9.67
N LYS A 128 -6.81 -6.82 10.48
CA LYS A 128 -7.95 -7.31 11.24
C LYS A 128 -7.92 -6.70 12.63
N GLY A 129 -8.94 -5.92 12.95
CA GLY A 129 -9.14 -5.34 14.29
C GLY A 129 -10.11 -6.19 15.09
N SER A 130 -9.70 -6.58 16.31
CA SER A 130 -10.62 -7.13 17.30
C SER A 130 -11.03 -5.98 18.22
N PHE A 131 -12.31 -5.66 18.20
CA PHE A 131 -12.93 -4.61 18.99
C PHE A 131 -13.69 -5.21 20.18
N GLU A 132 -14.14 -4.37 21.09
CA GLU A 132 -14.91 -4.82 22.25
C GLU A 132 -16.16 -5.60 21.87
N ASN A 133 -16.90 -5.14 20.89
CA ASN A 133 -18.18 -5.68 20.47
C ASN A 133 -18.15 -6.46 19.13
N GLY A 134 -16.96 -6.77 18.59
CA GLY A 134 -16.88 -7.52 17.35
C GLY A 134 -15.50 -7.50 16.68
N GLU A 135 -15.47 -7.96 15.44
CA GLU A 135 -14.28 -7.92 14.60
C GLU A 135 -14.58 -7.15 13.33
N ALA A 136 -13.59 -6.43 12.81
CA ALA A 136 -13.67 -5.72 11.54
C ALA A 136 -12.36 -5.82 10.76
N ILE A 137 -12.48 -5.78 9.43
CA ILE A 137 -11.35 -5.46 8.56
C ILE A 137 -11.25 -3.94 8.51
N VAL A 138 -10.08 -3.42 8.85
CA VAL A 138 -9.80 -1.99 8.88
C VAL A 138 -8.83 -1.66 7.77
N ASN A 139 -9.20 -0.67 6.97
CA ASN A 139 -8.36 -0.10 5.91
C ASN A 139 -8.09 1.37 6.27
N VAL A 140 -6.82 1.72 6.41
CA VAL A 140 -6.36 3.10 6.72
C VAL A 140 -5.42 3.56 5.64
N THR A 141 -5.76 4.67 5.00
CA THR A 141 -4.89 5.34 4.04
C THR A 141 -4.21 6.53 4.69
N ILE A 142 -2.90 6.58 4.62
CA ILE A 142 -2.10 7.68 5.17
C ILE A 142 -1.28 8.37 4.09
N VAL A 143 -0.94 9.63 4.33
CA VAL A 143 0.05 10.39 3.56
C VAL A 143 1.17 10.86 4.49
N LYS A 144 2.41 10.71 4.04
CA LYS A 144 3.58 11.32 4.67
C LYS A 144 4.13 12.41 3.76
N LYS A 145 4.04 13.66 4.21
CA LYS A 145 4.53 14.85 3.52
C LYS A 145 5.35 15.70 4.48
N ASP A 146 6.52 16.13 4.06
CA ASP A 146 7.40 17.05 4.83
C ASP A 146 7.66 16.57 6.29
N GLY A 147 7.80 15.25 6.46
CA GLY A 147 8.00 14.62 7.78
C GLY A 147 6.72 14.41 8.58
N THR A 148 5.59 15.01 8.19
CA THR A 148 4.30 14.87 8.87
C THR A 148 3.49 13.73 8.26
N VAL A 149 2.84 12.93 9.12
CA VAL A 149 1.94 11.85 8.71
C VAL A 149 0.51 12.23 9.03
N ARG A 150 -0.40 12.10 8.05
CA ARG A 150 -1.83 12.34 8.20
C ARG A 150 -2.66 11.21 7.62
N VAL A 151 -3.85 11.00 8.17
CA VAL A 151 -4.80 10.02 7.67
C VAL A 151 -5.67 10.64 6.59
N LEU A 152 -5.66 10.05 5.39
CA LEU A 152 -6.48 10.45 4.24
C LEU A 152 -7.84 9.76 4.21
N GLY A 153 -7.92 8.56 4.79
CA GLY A 153 -9.15 7.77 4.76
C GLY A 153 -9.09 6.63 5.77
N ILE A 154 -10.24 6.29 6.29
CA ILE A 154 -10.45 5.10 7.12
C ILE A 154 -11.74 4.43 6.70
N HIS A 155 -11.67 3.11 6.53
CA HIS A 155 -12.82 2.28 6.20
C HIS A 155 -12.84 1.05 7.10
N LEU A 156 -13.99 0.74 7.67
CA LEU A 156 -14.20 -0.43 8.50
C LEU A 156 -15.28 -1.30 7.90
N THR A 157 -14.97 -2.58 7.74
CA THR A 157 -15.93 -3.60 7.30
C THR A 157 -16.11 -4.61 8.45
N PRO A 158 -17.19 -4.51 9.23
CA PRO A 158 -17.48 -5.48 10.27
C PRO A 158 -17.58 -6.89 9.68
N THR A 159 -16.89 -7.84 10.30
CA THR A 159 -16.94 -9.27 9.92
C THR A 159 -17.80 -10.06 10.88
N GLU A 160 -17.78 -9.69 12.17
CA GLU A 160 -18.62 -10.27 13.23
C GLU A 160 -19.01 -9.17 14.20
N LEU A 161 -20.31 -9.01 14.45
CA LEU A 161 -20.81 -8.23 15.58
C LEU A 161 -21.23 -9.21 16.68
N ARG A 162 -20.63 -9.10 17.85
CA ARG A 162 -21.10 -9.81 19.05
C ARG A 162 -22.35 -9.14 19.53
N THR A 163 -23.49 -9.53 18.96
CA THR A 163 -24.79 -9.14 19.50
C THR A 163 -24.86 -9.68 20.92
N GLY A 164 -24.92 -8.78 21.91
CA GLY A 164 -24.98 -9.17 23.31
C GLY A 164 -26.06 -10.24 23.48
N LYS A 165 -25.65 -11.43 23.93
CA LYS A 165 -26.58 -12.44 24.40
C LYS A 165 -27.32 -11.83 25.56
N THR A 166 -28.54 -11.34 25.32
CA THR A 166 -29.57 -11.18 26.34
C THR A 166 -29.75 -12.56 26.98
N LYS A 167 -29.16 -12.79 28.18
CA LYS A 167 -29.54 -13.91 28.99
C LYS A 167 -31.01 -13.71 29.36
N ILE A 168 -31.91 -14.34 28.61
CA ILE A 168 -33.24 -14.61 29.09
C ILE A 168 -33.07 -15.71 30.13
N GLN A 169 -33.03 -15.31 31.40
CA GLN A 169 -33.25 -16.26 32.50
C GLN A 169 -34.74 -16.61 32.49
N ALA A 170 -35.03 -17.88 32.21
CA ALA A 170 -36.30 -18.49 32.50
C ALA A 170 -36.37 -18.86 33.99
#